data_6e553233165b583ac759488c5229f6b5
#
_entry.id   6e553233165b583ac759488c5229f6b5
#
_cell.length_a   1.000
_cell.length_b   1.000
_cell.length_c   1.000
_cell.angle_alpha   90.00
_cell.angle_beta   90.00
_cell.angle_gamma   90.00
#
_symmetry.space_group_name_H-M   'P 1'
#
loop_
_entity.id
_entity.type
_entity.pdbx_description
1 polymer ?
#
loop_
_entity_poly.entity_id
_entity_poly.type
_entity_poly.pdbx_seq_one_letter_code
_entity_poly.pdbx_strand_id
1 'polypeptide(L)'
;MRYTTGSVISRDGTTIGFREFGHGPGIVAIHGAAQAAQNFTRLAEALSDAFTVYVPDRRGRGLSGPQGDHYGITSECEDVDAILSFTGSHNVFGLSSGAIIALESALRLPAIRKVAVYEPPLSVNHSTPINWLARYDREVAEDRLGSALVTAIRGTQTAPLLMRLAPRFVLDPLLNTAARASSPDAGKARTATGDERPTLRRRALRVLLWPVRRASSGNDRNNEAVAQGDDVPLAKLVATMHYDVQLVIETEGTVEHLRKIPAEVLLMGGSRSPLYLKTSLRALSAVLPNARQVELAGLDHLAPDNGGRPGQIAAELRRFFASPAR
;
A
#
# COMPACT_ATOMS: atom_id res chain seq x y z
N MET A 1 -19.20 -2.79 -6.37
CA MET A 1 -19.59 -3.99 -5.58
C MET A 1 -19.52 -3.65 -4.09
N ARG A 2 -20.34 -4.29 -3.28
CA ARG A 2 -20.26 -4.16 -1.81
C ARG A 2 -19.20 -5.15 -1.31
N TYR A 3 -18.37 -4.74 -0.39
CA TYR A 3 -17.53 -5.63 0.41
C TYR A 3 -18.20 -5.88 1.75
N THR A 4 -17.81 -6.96 2.41
CA THR A 4 -18.08 -7.18 3.83
C THR A 4 -16.83 -6.86 4.63
N THR A 5 -16.98 -6.54 5.90
CA THR A 5 -15.88 -6.35 6.84
C THR A 5 -15.80 -7.50 7.82
N GLY A 6 -14.59 -7.89 8.15
CA GLY A 6 -14.29 -8.89 9.16
C GLY A 6 -13.09 -8.48 9.98
N SER A 7 -12.80 -9.25 11.01
CA SER A 7 -11.58 -9.08 11.80
C SER A 7 -11.09 -10.39 12.38
N VAL A 8 -9.81 -10.47 12.66
CA VAL A 8 -9.14 -11.56 13.38
C VAL A 8 -8.31 -10.99 14.51
N ILE A 9 -7.92 -11.84 15.44
CA ILE A 9 -7.01 -11.47 16.53
C ILE A 9 -5.63 -12.03 16.18
N SER A 10 -4.65 -11.15 16.10
CA SER A 10 -3.24 -11.50 15.93
C SER A 10 -2.68 -12.14 17.18
N ARG A 11 -1.50 -12.75 17.08
CA ARG A 11 -0.86 -13.48 18.17
C ARG A 11 -0.62 -12.64 19.42
N ASP A 12 -0.35 -11.36 19.26
CA ASP A 12 -0.13 -10.40 20.36
C ASP A 12 -1.43 -9.81 20.94
N GLY A 13 -2.60 -10.27 20.47
CA GLY A 13 -3.92 -9.74 20.87
C GLY A 13 -4.41 -8.55 20.04
N THR A 14 -3.62 -8.06 19.08
CA THR A 14 -4.04 -6.95 18.20
C THR A 14 -5.16 -7.41 17.27
N THR A 15 -6.23 -6.62 17.17
CA THR A 15 -7.28 -6.84 16.19
C THR A 15 -6.80 -6.42 14.81
N ILE A 16 -6.94 -7.29 13.81
CA ILE A 16 -6.65 -7.00 12.41
C ILE A 16 -7.96 -7.05 11.63
N GLY A 17 -8.43 -5.86 11.21
CA GLY A 17 -9.63 -5.72 10.40
C GLY A 17 -9.32 -5.88 8.91
N PHE A 18 -10.27 -6.37 8.15
CA PHE A 18 -10.13 -6.53 6.71
C PHE A 18 -11.44 -6.28 5.97
N ARG A 19 -11.32 -6.00 4.68
CA ARG A 19 -12.41 -5.98 3.71
C ARG A 19 -12.37 -7.26 2.88
N GLU A 20 -13.54 -7.88 2.67
CA GLU A 20 -13.69 -9.10 1.89
C GLU A 20 -14.51 -8.83 0.64
N PHE A 21 -14.01 -9.28 -0.52
CA PHE A 21 -14.61 -9.09 -1.83
C PHE A 21 -14.73 -10.44 -2.55
N GLY A 22 -15.87 -10.66 -3.21
CA GLY A 22 -16.03 -11.78 -4.14
C GLY A 22 -16.26 -13.14 -3.49
N HIS A 23 -15.91 -14.20 -4.23
CA HIS A 23 -16.06 -15.60 -3.83
C HIS A 23 -15.04 -16.47 -4.57
N GLY A 24 -14.73 -17.66 -4.04
CA GLY A 24 -13.78 -18.61 -4.60
C GLY A 24 -12.52 -18.74 -3.75
N PRO A 25 -11.39 -19.25 -4.30
CA PRO A 25 -10.14 -19.39 -3.57
C PRO A 25 -9.65 -18.07 -2.99
N GLY A 26 -9.16 -18.09 -1.73
CA GLY A 26 -8.76 -16.90 -1.00
C GLY A 26 -7.43 -16.31 -1.48
N ILE A 27 -7.37 -14.98 -1.53
CA ILE A 27 -6.15 -14.18 -1.71
C ILE A 27 -6.10 -13.14 -0.60
N VAL A 28 -5.01 -13.09 0.18
CA VAL A 28 -4.72 -11.99 1.11
C VAL A 28 -3.90 -10.94 0.38
N ALA A 29 -4.43 -9.70 0.26
CA ALA A 29 -3.81 -8.62 -0.51
C ALA A 29 -3.33 -7.50 0.43
N ILE A 30 -2.00 -7.37 0.59
CA ILE A 30 -1.33 -6.50 1.56
C ILE A 30 -0.88 -5.21 0.87
N HIS A 31 -1.45 -4.08 1.30
CA HIS A 31 -1.14 -2.77 0.73
C HIS A 31 0.23 -2.22 1.18
N GLY A 32 0.71 -1.18 0.48
CA GLY A 32 1.99 -0.53 0.75
C GLY A 32 1.92 0.63 1.75
N ALA A 33 2.98 1.44 1.72
CA ALA A 33 3.14 2.62 2.56
C ALA A 33 2.08 3.70 2.30
N ALA A 34 1.67 4.40 3.35
CA ALA A 34 0.64 5.44 3.32
C ALA A 34 -0.67 4.99 2.65
N GLN A 35 -0.99 3.71 2.73
CA GLN A 35 -2.21 3.09 2.20
C GLN A 35 -2.98 2.38 3.31
N ALA A 36 -4.24 2.03 3.02
CA ALA A 36 -5.13 1.19 3.81
C ALA A 36 -5.94 0.28 2.85
N ALA A 37 -6.79 -0.58 3.37
CA ALA A 37 -7.58 -1.52 2.57
C ALA A 37 -8.37 -0.83 1.43
N GLN A 38 -8.85 0.39 1.67
CA GLN A 38 -9.57 1.19 0.67
C GLN A 38 -8.79 1.42 -0.63
N ASN A 39 -7.46 1.42 -0.60
CA ASN A 39 -6.62 1.66 -1.77
C ASN A 39 -6.62 0.50 -2.76
N PHE A 40 -7.03 -0.69 -2.34
CA PHE A 40 -7.10 -1.89 -3.16
C PHE A 40 -8.51 -2.29 -3.61
N THR A 41 -9.51 -1.43 -3.38
CA THR A 41 -10.92 -1.73 -3.74
C THR A 41 -11.06 -2.13 -5.21
N ARG A 42 -10.47 -1.38 -6.16
CA ARG A 42 -10.54 -1.69 -7.59
C ARG A 42 -9.76 -2.94 -7.99
N LEU A 43 -8.65 -3.22 -7.31
CA LEU A 43 -7.89 -4.44 -7.53
C LEU A 43 -8.69 -5.66 -7.07
N ALA A 44 -9.26 -5.57 -5.87
CA ALA A 44 -10.09 -6.62 -5.30
C ALA A 44 -11.35 -6.86 -6.15
N GLU A 45 -12.05 -5.80 -6.57
CA GLU A 45 -13.20 -5.90 -7.48
C GLU A 45 -12.84 -6.58 -8.81
N ALA A 46 -11.65 -6.28 -9.38
CA ALA A 46 -11.19 -6.90 -10.61
C ALA A 46 -10.84 -8.39 -10.48
N LEU A 47 -10.72 -8.93 -9.26
CA LEU A 47 -10.45 -10.33 -8.96
C LEU A 47 -11.69 -11.08 -8.44
N SER A 48 -12.71 -10.35 -7.96
CA SER A 48 -13.81 -10.87 -7.14
C SER A 48 -14.78 -11.83 -7.84
N ASP A 49 -14.74 -11.92 -9.15
CA ASP A 49 -15.53 -12.90 -9.92
C ASP A 49 -14.95 -14.32 -9.90
N ALA A 50 -13.67 -14.48 -9.49
CA ALA A 50 -12.97 -15.77 -9.46
C ALA A 50 -12.30 -16.08 -8.11
N PHE A 51 -12.13 -15.07 -7.25
CA PHE A 51 -11.42 -15.19 -5.97
C PHE A 51 -12.15 -14.46 -4.86
N THR A 52 -12.02 -14.97 -3.64
CA THR A 52 -12.30 -14.19 -2.45
C THR A 52 -11.05 -13.38 -2.11
N VAL A 53 -11.13 -12.05 -2.13
CA VAL A 53 -9.99 -11.17 -1.86
C VAL A 53 -10.16 -10.54 -0.50
N TYR A 54 -9.26 -10.86 0.42
CA TYR A 54 -9.17 -10.29 1.75
C TYR A 54 -8.13 -9.18 1.73
N VAL A 55 -8.56 -7.94 1.99
CA VAL A 55 -7.68 -6.78 2.03
C VAL A 55 -7.62 -6.28 3.46
N PRO A 56 -6.59 -6.65 4.25
CA PRO A 56 -6.44 -6.14 5.60
C PRO A 56 -6.11 -4.65 5.62
N ASP A 57 -6.61 -3.95 6.62
CA ASP A 57 -5.96 -2.76 7.10
C ASP A 57 -4.77 -3.20 7.96
N ARG A 58 -3.54 -2.86 7.58
CA ARG A 58 -2.37 -3.17 8.40
C ARG A 58 -2.49 -2.46 9.74
N ARG A 59 -1.86 -2.99 10.79
CA ARG A 59 -1.92 -2.41 12.14
C ARG A 59 -1.62 -0.90 12.14
N GLY A 60 -2.29 -0.15 13.01
CA GLY A 60 -2.27 1.32 13.07
C GLY A 60 -3.12 2.01 12.00
N ARG A 61 -3.93 1.28 11.21
CA ARG A 61 -4.74 1.83 10.12
C ARG A 61 -6.14 1.24 10.12
N GLY A 62 -7.11 2.06 9.69
CA GLY A 62 -8.48 1.64 9.43
C GLY A 62 -9.14 0.87 10.56
N LEU A 63 -9.60 -0.33 10.25
CA LEU A 63 -10.32 -1.22 11.17
C LEU A 63 -9.38 -1.99 12.12
N SER A 64 -8.06 -1.86 11.97
CA SER A 64 -7.08 -2.57 12.78
C SER A 64 -6.66 -1.78 14.02
N GLY A 65 -6.21 -2.52 15.03
CA GLY A 65 -5.64 -1.97 16.25
C GLY A 65 -4.30 -1.24 16.02
N PRO A 66 -3.71 -0.67 17.07
CA PRO A 66 -2.46 0.11 16.97
C PRO A 66 -1.27 -0.77 16.54
N GLN A 67 -0.15 -0.12 16.19
CA GLN A 67 1.10 -0.81 15.86
C GLN A 67 1.63 -1.67 17.02
N GLY A 68 1.43 -1.22 18.26
CA GLY A 68 2.01 -1.83 19.45
C GLY A 68 3.48 -1.45 19.67
N ASP A 69 3.99 -1.75 20.87
CA ASP A 69 5.34 -1.32 21.31
C ASP A 69 6.47 -2.12 20.63
N HIS A 70 6.15 -3.32 20.12
CA HIS A 70 7.10 -4.24 19.46
C HIS A 70 6.78 -4.40 17.97
N TYR A 71 6.40 -3.30 17.31
CA TYR A 71 6.12 -3.34 15.89
C TYR A 71 7.36 -3.70 15.07
N GLY A 72 7.18 -4.58 14.09
CA GLY A 72 8.21 -4.97 13.14
C GLY A 72 7.72 -6.06 12.19
N ILE A 73 8.65 -6.61 11.39
CA ILE A 73 8.31 -7.61 10.37
C ILE A 73 7.68 -8.87 10.97
N THR A 74 8.06 -9.23 12.19
CA THR A 74 7.49 -10.41 12.87
C THR A 74 6.01 -10.23 13.18
N SER A 75 5.62 -9.10 13.76
CA SER A 75 4.21 -8.81 14.05
C SER A 75 3.35 -8.72 12.80
N GLU A 76 3.86 -8.15 11.71
CA GLU A 76 3.16 -8.12 10.42
C GLU A 76 2.99 -9.54 9.82
N CYS A 77 3.98 -10.43 9.99
CA CYS A 77 3.84 -11.82 9.57
C CYS A 77 2.83 -12.59 10.44
N GLU A 78 2.77 -12.32 11.74
CA GLU A 78 1.78 -12.91 12.65
C GLU A 78 0.36 -12.43 12.31
N ASP A 79 0.18 -11.20 11.86
CA ASP A 79 -1.10 -10.68 11.34
C ASP A 79 -1.53 -11.44 10.08
N VAL A 80 -0.60 -11.68 9.15
CA VAL A 80 -0.87 -12.47 7.95
C VAL A 80 -1.25 -13.91 8.32
N ASP A 81 -0.55 -14.54 9.25
CA ASP A 81 -0.84 -15.89 9.74
C ASP A 81 -2.25 -15.99 10.34
N ALA A 82 -2.66 -15.01 11.14
CA ALA A 82 -4.00 -14.95 11.70
C ALA A 82 -5.09 -14.88 10.62
N ILE A 83 -4.88 -14.08 9.57
CA ILE A 83 -5.82 -13.97 8.44
C ILE A 83 -5.85 -15.27 7.63
N LEU A 84 -4.68 -15.85 7.31
CA LEU A 84 -4.60 -17.11 6.57
C LEU A 84 -5.28 -18.26 7.33
N SER A 85 -5.06 -18.35 8.63
CA SER A 85 -5.66 -19.35 9.51
C SER A 85 -7.18 -19.22 9.57
N PHE A 86 -7.70 -18.00 9.63
CA PHE A 86 -9.14 -17.74 9.68
C PHE A 86 -9.82 -18.02 8.34
N THR A 87 -9.17 -17.62 7.22
CA THR A 87 -9.78 -17.65 5.88
C THR A 87 -9.53 -18.95 5.13
N GLY A 88 -8.57 -19.76 5.56
CA GLY A 88 -8.08 -20.92 4.80
C GLY A 88 -7.37 -20.52 3.50
N SER A 89 -6.93 -19.28 3.35
CA SER A 89 -6.25 -18.80 2.15
C SER A 89 -4.82 -19.32 2.08
N HIS A 90 -4.33 -19.56 0.86
CA HIS A 90 -2.96 -20.01 0.59
C HIS A 90 -2.23 -19.09 -0.39
N ASN A 91 -2.87 -18.03 -0.85
CA ASN A 91 -2.35 -17.09 -1.83
C ASN A 91 -2.19 -15.71 -1.18
N VAL A 92 -1.03 -15.09 -1.39
CA VAL A 92 -0.74 -13.77 -0.85
C VAL A 92 -0.26 -12.85 -1.97
N PHE A 93 -0.78 -11.62 -2.00
CA PHE A 93 -0.28 -10.54 -2.84
C PHE A 93 0.21 -9.39 -1.96
N GLY A 94 1.34 -8.78 -2.31
CA GLY A 94 1.85 -7.60 -1.61
C GLY A 94 2.37 -6.52 -2.55
N LEU A 95 2.13 -5.25 -2.16
CA LEU A 95 2.68 -4.07 -2.84
C LEU A 95 3.70 -3.38 -1.93
N SER A 96 4.88 -3.02 -2.46
CA SER A 96 5.86 -2.18 -1.75
C SER A 96 6.24 -2.76 -0.38
N SER A 97 6.07 -2.03 0.73
CA SER A 97 6.27 -2.57 2.09
C SER A 97 5.39 -3.80 2.36
N GLY A 98 4.17 -3.85 1.84
CA GLY A 98 3.33 -5.06 1.87
C GLY A 98 3.92 -6.24 1.08
N ALA A 99 4.74 -5.98 0.07
CA ALA A 99 5.46 -7.02 -0.66
C ALA A 99 6.64 -7.60 0.16
N ILE A 100 7.30 -6.79 0.99
CA ILE A 100 8.26 -7.28 1.97
C ILE A 100 7.57 -8.23 2.96
N ILE A 101 6.43 -7.80 3.52
CA ILE A 101 5.62 -8.62 4.43
C ILE A 101 5.21 -9.95 3.76
N ALA A 102 4.76 -9.90 2.52
CA ALA A 102 4.34 -11.09 1.79
C ALA A 102 5.49 -12.11 1.59
N LEU A 103 6.69 -11.63 1.23
CA LEU A 103 7.89 -12.48 1.09
C LEU A 103 8.33 -13.06 2.42
N GLU A 104 8.40 -12.26 3.48
CA GLU A 104 8.79 -12.70 4.81
C GLU A 104 7.76 -13.67 5.42
N SER A 105 6.48 -13.44 5.14
CA SER A 105 5.42 -14.40 5.51
C SER A 105 5.58 -15.71 4.75
N ALA A 106 5.85 -15.69 3.45
CA ALA A 106 6.05 -16.90 2.65
C ALA A 106 7.31 -17.71 3.07
N LEU A 107 8.31 -17.02 3.62
CA LEU A 107 9.49 -17.68 4.21
C LEU A 107 9.16 -18.41 5.53
N ARG A 108 8.24 -17.87 6.34
CA ARG A 108 7.94 -18.33 7.71
C ARG A 108 6.73 -19.24 7.79
N LEU A 109 5.76 -19.10 6.87
CA LEU A 109 4.45 -19.74 6.92
C LEU A 109 4.30 -20.77 5.79
N PRO A 110 4.45 -22.06 6.06
CA PRO A 110 4.30 -23.13 5.05
C PRO A 110 2.89 -23.20 4.45
N ALA A 111 1.90 -22.56 5.07
CA ALA A 111 0.54 -22.47 4.54
C ALA A 111 0.47 -21.67 3.24
N ILE A 112 1.42 -20.77 2.98
CA ILE A 112 1.48 -19.98 1.75
C ILE A 112 2.04 -20.84 0.63
N ARG A 113 1.22 -21.09 -0.40
CA ARG A 113 1.61 -21.87 -1.59
C ARG A 113 2.04 -21.00 -2.75
N LYS A 114 1.44 -19.80 -2.87
CA LYS A 114 1.75 -18.85 -3.92
C LYS A 114 1.84 -17.44 -3.35
N VAL A 115 2.90 -16.73 -3.71
CA VAL A 115 3.10 -15.34 -3.33
C VAL A 115 3.41 -14.50 -4.57
N ALA A 116 2.63 -13.45 -4.78
CA ALA A 116 2.86 -12.46 -5.82
C ALA A 116 3.27 -11.13 -5.17
N VAL A 117 4.30 -10.49 -5.68
CA VAL A 117 4.78 -9.22 -5.13
C VAL A 117 4.96 -8.18 -6.22
N TYR A 118 4.60 -6.93 -5.89
CA TYR A 118 4.82 -5.80 -6.75
C TYR A 118 5.82 -4.83 -6.08
N GLU A 119 7.03 -4.81 -6.63
CA GLU A 119 8.10 -3.88 -6.29
C GLU A 119 8.42 -3.76 -4.78
N PRO A 120 8.84 -4.83 -4.11
CA PRO A 120 9.31 -4.76 -2.73
C PRO A 120 10.57 -3.85 -2.67
N PRO A 121 10.61 -2.83 -1.79
CA PRO A 121 11.77 -1.95 -1.65
C PRO A 121 12.85 -2.57 -0.75
N LEU A 122 13.25 -3.82 -1.03
CA LEU A 122 14.35 -4.47 -0.32
C LEU A 122 15.66 -3.75 -0.63
N SER A 123 16.39 -3.40 0.42
CA SER A 123 17.65 -2.69 0.28
C SER A 123 18.78 -3.65 -0.09
N VAL A 124 19.27 -3.55 -1.31
CA VAL A 124 20.40 -4.32 -1.82
C VAL A 124 21.61 -3.40 -1.86
N ASN A 125 22.61 -3.67 -1.03
CA ASN A 125 23.80 -2.81 -0.88
C ASN A 125 23.41 -1.33 -0.65
N HIS A 126 22.51 -1.07 0.26
CA HIS A 126 22.01 0.27 0.61
C HIS A 126 21.34 1.02 -0.57
N SER A 127 20.77 0.28 -1.52
CA SER A 127 20.16 0.88 -2.73
C SER A 127 18.84 1.63 -2.46
N THR A 128 18.11 1.27 -1.40
CA THR A 128 16.84 1.90 -1.09
C THR A 128 17.05 3.22 -0.37
N PRO A 129 16.54 4.35 -0.89
CA PRO A 129 16.74 5.65 -0.28
C PRO A 129 15.92 5.80 1.00
N ILE A 130 16.60 5.92 2.14
CA ILE A 130 15.98 6.14 3.48
C ILE A 130 16.46 7.44 4.15
N ASN A 131 17.38 8.19 3.56
CA ASN A 131 17.98 9.40 4.12
C ASN A 131 16.99 10.55 4.35
N TRP A 132 15.79 10.45 3.80
CA TRP A 132 14.70 11.41 3.97
C TRP A 132 13.91 11.19 5.28
N LEU A 133 14.01 10.02 5.91
CA LEU A 133 13.18 9.60 7.04
C LEU A 133 13.28 10.57 8.23
N ALA A 134 14.48 10.93 8.67
CA ALA A 134 14.66 11.82 9.81
C ALA A 134 14.03 13.23 9.63
N ARG A 135 13.96 13.71 8.40
CA ARG A 135 13.24 14.94 8.07
C ARG A 135 11.73 14.73 8.12
N TYR A 136 11.27 13.64 7.54
CA TYR A 136 9.86 13.27 7.54
C TYR A 136 9.33 13.13 8.97
N ASP A 137 10.04 12.43 9.86
CA ASP A 137 9.63 12.24 11.26
C ASP A 137 9.51 13.58 12.00
N ARG A 138 10.44 14.51 11.80
CA ARG A 138 10.31 15.86 12.36
C ARG A 138 9.09 16.60 11.83
N GLU A 139 8.82 16.50 10.52
CA GLU A 139 7.67 17.15 9.90
C GLU A 139 6.34 16.57 10.40
N VAL A 140 6.30 15.26 10.68
CA VAL A 140 5.15 14.58 11.33
C VAL A 140 4.99 15.04 12.77
N ALA A 141 6.06 15.05 13.57
CA ALA A 141 6.04 15.48 14.97
C ALA A 141 5.61 16.95 15.13
N GLU A 142 5.85 17.79 14.12
CA GLU A 142 5.44 19.21 14.06
C GLU A 142 4.04 19.42 13.43
N ASP A 143 3.26 18.34 13.23
CA ASP A 143 1.94 18.35 12.56
C ASP A 143 1.96 18.99 11.15
N ARG A 144 3.09 18.90 10.47
CA ARG A 144 3.28 19.38 9.08
C ARG A 144 3.13 18.23 8.07
N LEU A 145 1.99 17.54 8.14
CA LEU A 145 1.74 16.32 7.38
C LEU A 145 1.85 16.49 5.86
N GLY A 146 1.46 17.65 5.33
CA GLY A 146 1.65 17.94 3.91
C GLY A 146 3.14 18.07 3.53
N SER A 147 3.96 18.67 4.40
CA SER A 147 5.41 18.76 4.22
C SER A 147 6.06 17.37 4.32
N ALA A 148 5.62 16.55 5.28
CA ALA A 148 6.06 15.17 5.44
C ALA A 148 5.75 14.34 4.19
N LEU A 149 4.55 14.49 3.61
CA LEU A 149 4.17 13.85 2.36
C LEU A 149 5.09 14.28 1.19
N VAL A 150 5.40 15.57 1.06
CA VAL A 150 6.37 16.06 0.04
C VAL A 150 7.74 15.45 0.25
N THR A 151 8.20 15.34 1.50
CA THR A 151 9.48 14.71 1.84
C THR A 151 9.50 13.25 1.43
N ALA A 152 8.47 12.49 1.76
CA ALA A 152 8.35 11.07 1.41
C ALA A 152 8.26 10.86 -0.12
N ILE A 153 7.41 11.60 -0.82
CA ILE A 153 7.26 11.54 -2.28
C ILE A 153 8.60 11.75 -3.01
N ARG A 154 9.40 12.69 -2.54
CA ARG A 154 10.72 12.97 -3.12
C ARG A 154 11.73 11.91 -2.75
N GLY A 155 11.71 11.48 -1.50
CA GLY A 155 12.61 10.46 -0.99
C GLY A 155 12.44 9.11 -1.67
N THR A 156 11.21 8.63 -1.79
CA THR A 156 10.88 7.37 -2.44
C THR A 156 10.94 7.41 -3.96
N GLN A 157 11.01 8.60 -4.56
CA GLN A 157 11.06 8.80 -6.02
C GLN A 157 9.89 8.19 -6.80
N THR A 158 8.79 7.84 -6.14
CA THR A 158 7.65 7.13 -6.74
C THR A 158 6.62 8.05 -7.40
N ALA A 159 6.68 9.36 -7.16
CA ALA A 159 5.76 10.31 -7.75
C ALA A 159 6.23 10.84 -9.12
N PRO A 160 5.29 11.38 -9.94
CA PRO A 160 5.60 12.01 -11.21
C PRO A 160 6.68 13.10 -11.08
N LEU A 161 7.54 13.22 -12.10
CA LEU A 161 8.68 14.14 -12.10
C LEU A 161 8.28 15.58 -11.75
N LEU A 162 7.14 16.05 -12.25
CA LEU A 162 6.63 17.39 -11.98
C LEU A 162 6.41 17.64 -10.48
N MET A 163 5.85 16.68 -9.74
CA MET A 163 5.67 16.78 -8.28
C MET A 163 7.02 16.73 -7.53
N ARG A 164 7.97 15.97 -8.05
CA ARG A 164 9.31 15.86 -7.44
C ARG A 164 10.11 17.14 -7.61
N LEU A 165 9.96 17.87 -8.71
CA LEU A 165 10.69 19.09 -9.05
C LEU A 165 10.00 20.38 -8.59
N ALA A 166 8.68 20.35 -8.33
CA ALA A 166 7.95 21.55 -7.93
C ALA A 166 8.51 22.13 -6.61
N PRO A 167 8.71 23.46 -6.51
CA PRO A 167 9.30 24.08 -5.33
C PRO A 167 8.50 23.79 -4.04
N ARG A 168 9.19 23.49 -2.93
CA ARG A 168 8.54 23.17 -1.65
C ARG A 168 7.71 24.32 -1.09
N PHE A 169 8.16 25.57 -1.29
CA PHE A 169 7.40 26.72 -0.82
C PHE A 169 6.01 26.85 -1.47
N VAL A 170 5.77 26.16 -2.60
CA VAL A 170 4.47 26.04 -3.26
C VAL A 170 3.73 24.79 -2.76
N LEU A 171 4.39 23.65 -2.70
CA LEU A 171 3.76 22.37 -2.35
C LEU A 171 3.40 22.27 -0.86
N ASP A 172 4.32 22.68 0.03
CA ASP A 172 4.15 22.51 1.47
C ASP A 172 2.89 23.25 2.00
N PRO A 173 2.67 24.55 1.74
CA PRO A 173 1.45 25.22 2.20
C PRO A 173 0.17 24.63 1.60
N LEU A 174 0.25 24.23 0.33
CA LEU A 174 -0.87 23.66 -0.40
C LEU A 174 -1.31 22.32 0.20
N LEU A 175 -0.36 21.42 0.42
CA LEU A 175 -0.63 20.08 0.94
C LEU A 175 -0.93 20.09 2.45
N ASN A 176 -0.30 20.96 3.24
CA ASN A 176 -0.67 21.15 4.65
C ASN A 176 -2.12 21.64 4.80
N THR A 177 -2.56 22.57 3.96
CA THR A 177 -3.96 23.03 3.96
C THR A 177 -4.92 21.90 3.55
N ALA A 178 -4.54 21.09 2.56
CA ALA A 178 -5.34 19.94 2.12
C ALA A 178 -5.42 18.84 3.19
N ALA A 179 -4.32 18.54 3.86
CA ALA A 179 -4.27 17.58 4.95
C ALA A 179 -5.18 17.99 6.12
N ARG A 180 -5.12 19.24 6.55
CA ARG A 180 -6.00 19.77 7.60
C ARG A 180 -7.47 19.78 7.21
N ALA A 181 -7.80 20.10 5.96
CA ALA A 181 -9.18 20.08 5.47
C ALA A 181 -9.78 18.66 5.38
N SER A 182 -8.93 17.63 5.38
CA SER A 182 -9.32 16.21 5.35
C SER A 182 -9.41 15.58 6.75
N SER A 183 -9.09 16.33 7.82
CA SER A 183 -9.24 15.85 9.19
C SER A 183 -10.71 15.81 9.62
N PRO A 184 -11.14 14.76 10.37
CA PRO A 184 -12.54 14.61 10.82
C PRO A 184 -13.05 15.79 11.65
N ASP A 185 -12.17 16.50 12.36
CA ASP A 185 -12.51 17.67 13.20
C ASP A 185 -12.83 18.94 12.39
N ALA A 186 -12.44 19.01 11.12
CA ALA A 186 -12.77 20.14 10.26
C ALA A 186 -14.28 20.23 9.92
N GLY A 187 -15.01 19.14 10.07
CA GLY A 187 -16.47 19.08 9.85
C GLY A 187 -17.29 19.82 10.90
N LYS A 188 -16.80 19.92 12.14
CA LYS A 188 -17.53 20.59 13.25
C LYS A 188 -17.47 22.11 13.19
N ALA A 189 -16.52 22.68 12.45
CA ALA A 189 -16.34 24.13 12.35
C ALA A 189 -17.06 24.76 11.13
N ARG A 190 -17.73 24.00 10.27
CA ARG A 190 -18.27 24.47 8.98
C ARG A 190 -19.78 24.64 8.89
N THR A 191 -20.52 24.65 9.99
CA THR A 191 -21.98 24.91 9.97
C THR A 191 -22.36 26.39 9.96
N ALA A 192 -21.43 27.31 9.84
CA ALA A 192 -21.69 28.74 9.74
C ALA A 192 -20.86 29.32 8.60
N THR A 193 -21.40 29.36 7.40
CA THR A 193 -21.32 30.46 6.42
C THR A 193 -21.52 29.94 4.99
N GLY A 194 -22.31 30.67 4.24
CA GLY A 194 -22.91 30.38 2.97
C GLY A 194 -21.99 30.15 1.77
N ASP A 195 -22.66 29.77 0.73
CA ASP A 195 -22.35 29.61 -0.67
C ASP A 195 -21.17 30.47 -1.19
N GLU A 196 -19.98 29.84 -1.34
CA GLU A 196 -18.86 30.47 -2.04
C GLU A 196 -18.46 29.64 -3.27
N ARG A 197 -18.53 30.32 -4.42
CA ARG A 197 -18.02 29.81 -5.70
C ARG A 197 -16.55 29.36 -5.56
N PRO A 198 -16.13 28.25 -6.19
CA PRO A 198 -14.78 27.71 -6.04
C PRO A 198 -13.74 28.68 -6.60
N THR A 199 -12.89 29.23 -5.74
CA THR A 199 -11.81 30.14 -6.10
C THR A 199 -10.76 29.44 -6.98
N LEU A 200 -10.00 30.21 -7.79
CA LEU A 200 -8.89 29.73 -8.63
C LEU A 200 -7.92 28.82 -7.87
N ARG A 201 -7.67 29.09 -6.57
CA ARG A 201 -6.89 28.22 -5.67
C ARG A 201 -7.47 26.82 -5.52
N ARG A 202 -8.80 26.68 -5.41
CA ARG A 202 -9.47 25.35 -5.32
C ARG A 202 -9.40 24.58 -6.65
N ARG A 203 -9.38 25.28 -7.79
CA ARG A 203 -9.19 24.65 -9.12
C ARG A 203 -7.75 24.15 -9.29
N ALA A 204 -6.76 24.96 -8.93
CA ALA A 204 -5.34 24.56 -8.96
C ALA A 204 -5.06 23.37 -8.01
N LEU A 205 -5.65 23.37 -6.82
CA LEU A 205 -5.58 22.28 -5.85
C LEU A 205 -6.15 20.98 -6.42
N ARG A 206 -7.26 21.05 -7.15
CA ARG A 206 -7.87 19.89 -7.82
C ARG A 206 -6.95 19.27 -8.88
N VAL A 207 -6.25 20.09 -9.64
CA VAL A 207 -5.34 19.62 -10.72
C VAL A 207 -4.05 19.07 -10.13
N LEU A 208 -3.45 19.73 -9.14
CA LEU A 208 -2.20 19.28 -8.49
C LEU A 208 -2.39 18.05 -7.59
N LEU A 209 -3.53 17.95 -6.92
CA LEU A 209 -3.89 16.79 -6.08
C LEU A 209 -4.60 15.69 -6.89
N TRP A 210 -4.82 15.88 -8.17
CA TRP A 210 -5.45 14.89 -9.05
C TRP A 210 -4.80 13.50 -8.96
N PRO A 211 -3.45 13.35 -9.01
CA PRO A 211 -2.82 12.05 -8.83
C PRO A 211 -3.03 11.48 -7.42
N VAL A 212 -2.90 12.30 -6.39
CA VAL A 212 -3.04 11.90 -4.97
C VAL A 212 -4.50 11.60 -4.63
N ARG A 213 -5.45 12.43 -5.12
CA ARG A 213 -6.89 12.19 -4.94
C ARG A 213 -7.39 11.03 -5.79
N ARG A 214 -6.79 10.76 -6.95
CA ARG A 214 -7.12 9.63 -7.79
C ARG A 214 -6.63 8.31 -7.16
N ALA A 215 -5.57 8.34 -6.38
CA ALA A 215 -5.12 7.23 -5.57
C ALA A 215 -6.04 6.97 -4.36
N SER A 216 -6.60 8.03 -3.75
CA SER A 216 -7.41 7.93 -2.54
C SER A 216 -8.94 7.95 -2.77
N SER A 217 -9.41 8.33 -3.95
CA SER A 217 -10.84 8.32 -4.28
C SER A 217 -11.04 7.85 -5.72
N GLY A 218 -11.73 6.74 -5.86
CA GLY A 218 -12.22 6.28 -7.16
C GLY A 218 -13.17 7.32 -7.77
N ASN A 219 -12.66 8.15 -8.70
CA ASN A 219 -13.47 9.15 -9.37
C ASN A 219 -14.12 8.57 -10.61
N ASP A 220 -15.27 7.94 -10.46
CA ASP A 220 -16.26 7.80 -11.53
C ASP A 220 -17.54 8.53 -11.12
N ARG A 221 -17.99 9.44 -11.97
CA ARG A 221 -19.22 10.23 -11.78
C ARG A 221 -20.50 9.39 -11.70
N ASN A 222 -20.40 8.06 -11.85
CA ASN A 222 -21.49 7.09 -11.75
C ASN A 222 -21.41 6.18 -10.53
N ASN A 223 -20.44 6.37 -9.63
CA ASN A 223 -20.35 5.66 -8.37
C ASN A 223 -20.28 6.67 -7.21
N GLU A 224 -21.39 7.31 -6.89
CA GLU A 224 -21.73 7.71 -5.53
C GLU A 224 -22.04 6.44 -4.71
N ALA A 225 -21.21 5.42 -4.84
CA ALA A 225 -21.18 4.31 -3.92
C ALA A 225 -20.43 4.80 -2.69
N VAL A 226 -21.24 5.31 -1.73
CA VAL A 226 -21.03 5.23 -0.31
C VAL A 226 -19.55 5.11 0.08
N ALA A 227 -18.88 6.23 0.35
CA ALA A 227 -17.83 6.23 1.33
C ALA A 227 -18.46 5.63 2.60
N GLN A 228 -18.25 4.33 2.81
CA GLN A 228 -18.57 3.72 4.09
C GLN A 228 -17.62 4.42 5.07
N GLY A 229 -18.12 4.77 6.27
CA GLY A 229 -17.39 5.59 7.24
C GLY A 229 -16.04 5.01 7.73
N ASP A 230 -15.58 3.93 7.11
CA ASP A 230 -14.37 3.16 7.43
C ASP A 230 -13.13 3.61 6.64
N ASP A 231 -13.25 4.58 5.71
CA ASP A 231 -12.10 5.05 4.94
C ASP A 231 -11.16 5.94 5.78
N VAL A 232 -9.89 5.60 5.76
CA VAL A 232 -8.84 6.32 6.52
C VAL A 232 -8.44 7.59 5.78
N PRO A 233 -8.53 8.76 6.43
CA PRO A 233 -8.05 10.01 5.83
C PRO A 233 -6.56 9.97 5.50
N LEU A 234 -6.16 10.56 4.36
CA LEU A 234 -4.76 10.59 3.90
C LEU A 234 -3.80 11.11 4.97
N ALA A 235 -4.21 12.11 5.76
CA ALA A 235 -3.40 12.67 6.84
C ALA A 235 -2.98 11.61 7.86
N LYS A 236 -3.90 10.71 8.25
CA LYS A 236 -3.60 9.59 9.15
C LYS A 236 -2.68 8.56 8.47
N LEU A 237 -2.87 8.29 7.19
CA LEU A 237 -2.02 7.36 6.43
C LEU A 237 -0.60 7.89 6.25
N VAL A 238 -0.45 9.20 6.01
CA VAL A 238 0.88 9.83 5.94
C VAL A 238 1.65 9.60 7.23
N ALA A 239 1.04 9.71 8.39
CA ALA A 239 1.71 9.52 9.68
C ALA A 239 2.26 8.08 9.90
N THR A 240 1.81 7.09 9.12
CA THR A 240 2.24 5.68 9.29
C THR A 240 3.49 5.29 8.51
N MET A 241 4.02 6.14 7.62
CA MET A 241 5.14 5.76 6.74
C MET A 241 6.44 5.46 7.47
N HIS A 242 6.64 5.99 8.68
CA HIS A 242 7.79 5.62 9.53
C HIS A 242 7.88 4.10 9.69
N TYR A 243 6.77 3.46 10.04
CA TYR A 243 6.68 2.02 10.23
C TYR A 243 6.94 1.22 8.93
N ASP A 244 6.54 1.75 7.79
CA ASP A 244 6.85 1.13 6.49
C ASP A 244 8.35 1.15 6.18
N VAL A 245 9.04 2.25 6.52
CA VAL A 245 10.50 2.36 6.34
C VAL A 245 11.25 1.50 7.37
N GLN A 246 10.71 1.35 8.58
CA GLN A 246 11.27 0.44 9.58
C GLN A 246 11.37 -0.99 9.02
N LEU A 247 10.35 -1.49 8.32
CA LEU A 247 10.40 -2.82 7.69
C LEU A 247 11.50 -2.92 6.62
N VAL A 248 11.76 -1.85 5.86
CA VAL A 248 12.85 -1.81 4.89
C VAL A 248 14.21 -1.92 5.60
N ILE A 249 14.36 -1.22 6.74
CA ILE A 249 15.60 -1.25 7.54
C ILE A 249 15.81 -2.63 8.18
N GLU A 250 14.77 -3.21 8.79
CA GLU A 250 14.82 -4.53 9.43
C GLU A 250 15.17 -5.66 8.45
N THR A 251 14.75 -5.52 7.19
CA THR A 251 14.98 -6.54 6.16
C THR A 251 16.19 -6.25 5.27
N GLU A 252 17.02 -5.26 5.62
CA GLU A 252 18.25 -5.02 4.89
C GLU A 252 19.21 -6.21 4.99
N GLY A 253 19.80 -6.61 3.86
CA GLY A 253 20.71 -7.75 3.80
C GLY A 253 20.06 -9.14 3.88
N THR A 254 18.72 -9.24 3.97
CA THR A 254 18.03 -10.54 4.11
C THR A 254 17.73 -11.23 2.78
N VAL A 255 17.99 -10.61 1.62
CA VAL A 255 17.62 -11.12 0.29
C VAL A 255 18.05 -12.58 0.08
N GLU A 256 19.26 -12.96 0.50
CA GLU A 256 19.77 -14.32 0.38
C GLU A 256 18.96 -15.36 1.19
N HIS A 257 18.34 -14.95 2.30
CA HIS A 257 17.51 -15.83 3.11
C HIS A 257 16.21 -16.21 2.40
N LEU A 258 15.70 -15.35 1.53
CA LEU A 258 14.47 -15.56 0.78
C LEU A 258 14.57 -16.73 -0.22
N ARG A 259 15.79 -17.20 -0.55
CA ARG A 259 16.00 -18.44 -1.35
C ARG A 259 15.30 -19.67 -0.77
N LYS A 260 14.99 -19.65 0.53
CA LYS A 260 14.34 -20.76 1.24
C LYS A 260 12.81 -20.73 1.12
N ILE A 261 12.24 -19.74 0.45
CA ILE A 261 10.78 -19.68 0.24
C ILE A 261 10.34 -20.90 -0.57
N PRO A 262 9.48 -21.77 0.01
CA PRO A 262 9.01 -22.96 -0.69
C PRO A 262 7.91 -22.67 -1.70
N ALA A 263 7.20 -21.54 -1.53
CA ALA A 263 6.08 -21.12 -2.37
C ALA A 263 6.52 -20.77 -3.80
N GLU A 264 5.60 -20.88 -4.76
CA GLU A 264 5.77 -20.28 -6.07
C GLU A 264 5.73 -18.75 -5.95
N VAL A 265 6.66 -18.06 -6.62
CA VAL A 265 6.80 -16.61 -6.51
C VAL A 265 6.56 -15.93 -7.86
N LEU A 266 5.68 -14.90 -7.88
CA LEU A 266 5.54 -13.98 -9.00
C LEU A 266 6.12 -12.62 -8.61
N LEU A 267 7.19 -12.21 -9.28
CA LEU A 267 7.82 -10.90 -9.15
C LEU A 267 7.28 -9.98 -10.23
N MET A 268 6.65 -8.87 -9.84
CA MET A 268 6.10 -7.89 -10.78
C MET A 268 6.68 -6.51 -10.55
N GLY A 269 6.83 -5.74 -11.64
CA GLY A 269 7.22 -4.33 -11.57
C GLY A 269 6.87 -3.56 -12.82
N GLY A 270 6.85 -2.24 -12.72
CA GLY A 270 6.57 -1.34 -13.82
C GLY A 270 7.83 -0.87 -14.53
N SER A 271 7.76 -0.72 -15.86
CA SER A 271 8.90 -0.23 -16.64
C SER A 271 9.28 1.23 -16.33
N ARG A 272 8.36 2.01 -15.73
CA ARG A 272 8.58 3.41 -15.32
C ARG A 272 8.97 3.58 -13.86
N SER A 273 9.12 2.49 -13.12
CA SER A 273 9.45 2.52 -11.70
C SER A 273 10.89 2.92 -11.44
N PRO A 274 11.18 3.48 -10.26
CA PRO A 274 12.52 3.85 -9.83
C PRO A 274 13.53 2.71 -9.91
N LEU A 275 14.80 3.05 -10.16
CA LEU A 275 15.87 2.08 -10.37
C LEU A 275 16.09 1.15 -9.17
N TYR A 276 15.99 1.66 -7.94
CA TYR A 276 16.20 0.85 -6.74
C TYR A 276 15.17 -0.30 -6.61
N LEU A 277 13.91 -0.08 -7.02
CA LEU A 277 12.88 -1.14 -7.05
C LEU A 277 13.20 -2.21 -8.10
N LYS A 278 13.68 -1.78 -9.26
CA LYS A 278 14.15 -2.72 -10.30
C LYS A 278 15.37 -3.51 -9.85
N THR A 279 16.28 -2.88 -9.08
CA THR A 279 17.44 -3.54 -8.49
C THR A 279 17.01 -4.62 -7.49
N SER A 280 16.04 -4.31 -6.62
CA SER A 280 15.44 -5.27 -5.69
C SER A 280 14.85 -6.46 -6.44
N LEU A 281 14.04 -6.23 -7.48
CA LEU A 281 13.42 -7.32 -8.27
C LEU A 281 14.46 -8.20 -8.97
N ARG A 282 15.55 -7.62 -9.51
CA ARG A 282 16.64 -8.40 -10.11
C ARG A 282 17.35 -9.27 -9.08
N ALA A 283 17.63 -8.73 -7.90
CA ALA A 283 18.26 -9.48 -6.81
C ALA A 283 17.36 -10.64 -6.36
N LEU A 284 16.06 -10.40 -6.19
CA LEU A 284 15.09 -11.46 -5.88
C LEU A 284 15.03 -12.54 -6.96
N SER A 285 14.99 -12.14 -8.24
CA SER A 285 14.98 -13.08 -9.36
C SER A 285 16.24 -13.95 -9.42
N ALA A 286 17.36 -13.44 -8.94
CA ALA A 286 18.62 -14.19 -8.90
C ALA A 286 18.67 -15.23 -7.77
N VAL A 287 17.99 -14.98 -6.64
CA VAL A 287 18.04 -15.86 -5.46
C VAL A 287 16.86 -16.81 -5.33
N LEU A 288 15.70 -16.48 -5.89
CA LEU A 288 14.46 -17.27 -5.76
C LEU A 288 14.36 -18.34 -6.87
N PRO A 289 14.48 -19.63 -6.54
CA PRO A 289 14.55 -20.70 -7.56
C PRO A 289 13.22 -20.90 -8.30
N ASN A 290 12.10 -20.59 -7.64
CA ASN A 290 10.74 -20.80 -8.15
C ASN A 290 10.06 -19.48 -8.57
N ALA A 291 10.83 -18.45 -8.85
CA ALA A 291 10.29 -17.15 -9.23
C ALA A 291 10.11 -16.98 -10.74
N ARG A 292 8.97 -16.41 -11.11
CA ARG A 292 8.73 -15.83 -12.43
C ARG A 292 8.70 -14.31 -12.30
N GLN A 293 9.45 -13.63 -13.16
CA GLN A 293 9.46 -12.16 -13.20
C GLN A 293 8.67 -11.63 -14.40
N VAL A 294 7.88 -10.57 -14.18
CA VAL A 294 7.11 -9.85 -15.21
C VAL A 294 7.33 -8.35 -15.06
N GLU A 295 7.89 -7.71 -16.08
CA GLU A 295 7.91 -6.25 -16.19
C GLU A 295 6.72 -5.77 -17.02
N LEU A 296 5.92 -4.87 -16.44
CA LEU A 296 4.70 -4.34 -17.06
C LEU A 296 5.00 -3.00 -17.74
N ALA A 297 4.89 -2.99 -19.08
CA ALA A 297 5.22 -1.83 -19.88
C ALA A 297 4.33 -0.63 -19.57
N GLY A 298 4.95 0.55 -19.38
CA GLY A 298 4.26 1.82 -19.12
C GLY A 298 3.69 1.97 -17.71
N LEU A 299 3.81 0.96 -16.85
CA LEU A 299 3.36 1.05 -15.45
C LEU A 299 4.46 1.61 -14.53
N ASP A 300 4.02 2.14 -13.40
CA ASP A 300 4.84 2.66 -12.32
C ASP A 300 4.53 1.96 -10.99
N HIS A 301 5.14 2.44 -9.91
CA HIS A 301 5.00 1.86 -8.57
C HIS A 301 3.57 1.85 -8.02
N LEU A 302 2.72 2.79 -8.44
CA LEU A 302 1.34 2.91 -7.97
C LEU A 302 0.34 2.12 -8.83
N ALA A 303 0.81 1.29 -9.76
CA ALA A 303 -0.07 0.55 -10.66
C ALA A 303 -1.13 -0.33 -9.95
N PRO A 304 -0.85 -0.99 -8.80
CA PRO A 304 -1.87 -1.77 -8.09
C PRO A 304 -2.93 -0.93 -7.37
N ASP A 305 -2.63 0.34 -7.04
CA ASP A 305 -3.53 1.26 -6.34
C ASP A 305 -4.75 1.64 -7.21
N ASN A 306 -5.84 2.06 -6.55
CA ASN A 306 -7.06 2.52 -7.22
C ASN A 306 -6.83 3.60 -8.28
N GLY A 307 -5.84 4.46 -8.07
CA GLY A 307 -5.46 5.53 -9.01
C GLY A 307 -4.58 5.08 -10.17
N GLY A 308 -4.06 3.85 -10.10
CA GLY A 308 -3.14 3.27 -11.07
C GLY A 308 -3.80 2.52 -12.22
N ARG A 309 -3.38 1.28 -12.40
CA ARG A 309 -3.87 0.34 -13.41
C ARG A 309 -4.22 -1.03 -12.80
N PRO A 310 -5.07 -1.07 -11.75
CA PRO A 310 -5.33 -2.29 -10.99
C PRO A 310 -5.85 -3.45 -11.86
N GLY A 311 -6.60 -3.17 -12.92
CA GLY A 311 -7.08 -4.22 -13.84
C GLY A 311 -5.96 -4.95 -14.59
N GLN A 312 -4.85 -4.28 -14.91
CA GLN A 312 -3.69 -4.94 -15.53
C GLN A 312 -2.97 -5.83 -14.52
N ILE A 313 -2.84 -5.36 -13.28
CA ILE A 313 -2.28 -6.16 -12.18
C ILE A 313 -3.17 -7.37 -11.90
N ALA A 314 -4.49 -7.18 -11.80
CA ALA A 314 -5.45 -8.26 -11.60
C ALA A 314 -5.35 -9.34 -12.68
N ALA A 315 -5.11 -8.98 -13.94
CA ALA A 315 -4.94 -9.93 -15.02
C ALA A 315 -3.71 -10.84 -14.83
N GLU A 316 -2.59 -10.31 -14.34
CA GLU A 316 -1.40 -11.12 -14.01
C GLU A 316 -1.63 -12.00 -12.77
N LEU A 317 -2.22 -11.43 -11.71
CA LEU A 317 -2.56 -12.17 -10.50
C LEU A 317 -3.52 -13.31 -10.80
N ARG A 318 -4.52 -13.08 -11.63
CA ARG A 318 -5.49 -14.10 -12.06
C ARG A 318 -4.81 -15.26 -12.76
N ARG A 319 -3.92 -15.01 -13.72
CA ARG A 319 -3.16 -16.03 -14.41
C ARG A 319 -2.28 -16.84 -13.46
N PHE A 320 -1.67 -16.18 -12.49
CA PHE A 320 -0.77 -16.81 -11.54
C PHE A 320 -1.51 -17.65 -10.51
N PHE A 321 -2.54 -17.10 -9.86
CA PHE A 321 -3.25 -17.78 -8.79
C PHE A 321 -4.20 -18.88 -9.30
N ALA A 322 -4.72 -18.78 -10.52
CA ALA A 322 -5.56 -19.81 -11.12
C ALA A 322 -4.78 -21.02 -11.65
N SER A 323 -3.46 -20.92 -11.89
CA SER A 323 -2.66 -22.07 -12.32
C SER A 323 -2.58 -23.11 -11.21
N PRO A 324 -2.52 -24.41 -11.51
CA PRO A 324 -2.21 -25.44 -10.50
C PRO A 324 -0.90 -25.12 -9.79
N ALA A 325 -0.82 -25.39 -8.47
CA ALA A 325 0.47 -25.34 -7.77
C ALA A 325 1.37 -26.46 -8.30
N ARG A 326 2.63 -26.15 -8.53
CA ARG A 326 3.64 -27.10 -8.99
C ARG A 326 4.17 -27.96 -7.85
#